data_ac94df7932cb0f8f5460aaf32aed4d13
#
_entry.id   ac94df7932cb0f8f5460aaf32aed4d13
#
_cell.length_a   1.000
_cell.length_b   1.000
_cell.length_c   1.000
_cell.angle_alpha   90.00
_cell.angle_beta   90.00
_cell.angle_gamma   90.00
#
_symmetry.space_group_name_H-M   'P 1'
#
loop_
_entity.id
_entity.type
_entity.pdbx_description
1 polymer ?
#
loop_
_entity_poly.entity_id
_entity_poly.type
_entity_poly.pdbx_seq_one_letter_code
_entity_poly.pdbx_strand_id
1 'polypeptide(L)'
;TFGIGKWHEPYFGTRLQFTGFDIYGFPQGSKERNHNYFGNAHLDFMFDLTNYFGVYRPNRVFHIIPWAGIGFGYKFHSENANGEKVGSKDDMTGTVNVGLMLKFRLSRVVDFNIEGQAFAGKMNFIGTKRGKADFPVMATAGLTFNLGKTEWTEIVPMDYALVNDLNN
;
A
#
# COMPACT_ATOMS: atom_id res chain seq x y z
N THR A 1 -8.24 4.08 -4.26
CA THR A 1 -7.16 3.08 -4.37
C THR A 1 -7.72 1.76 -4.85
N PHE A 2 -7.06 1.14 -5.82
CA PHE A 2 -7.36 -0.18 -6.34
C PHE A 2 -6.05 -0.97 -6.45
N GLY A 3 -6.06 -2.26 -6.08
CA GLY A 3 -4.87 -3.09 -6.15
C GLY A 3 -5.20 -4.55 -6.45
N ILE A 4 -4.26 -5.22 -7.09
CA ILE A 4 -4.26 -6.66 -7.30
C ILE A 4 -2.94 -7.21 -6.80
N GLY A 5 -2.99 -8.27 -6.01
CA GLY A 5 -1.80 -8.84 -5.40
C GLY A 5 -1.84 -10.36 -5.35
N LYS A 6 -0.68 -10.93 -5.07
CA LYS A 6 -0.51 -12.37 -4.91
C LYS A 6 0.40 -12.64 -3.71
N TRP A 7 -0.04 -13.54 -2.85
CA TRP A 7 0.79 -14.14 -1.82
C TRP A 7 1.58 -15.29 -2.43
N HIS A 8 2.88 -15.29 -2.28
CA HIS A 8 3.80 -16.33 -2.76
C HIS A 8 4.10 -17.32 -1.65
N GLU A 9 4.18 -16.80 -0.42
CA GLU A 9 4.39 -17.53 0.82
C GLU A 9 3.41 -17.01 1.89
N PRO A 10 3.20 -17.73 3.00
CA PRO A 10 2.31 -17.28 4.07
C PRO A 10 2.65 -15.89 4.63
N TYR A 11 3.90 -15.48 4.48
CA TYR A 11 4.44 -14.23 5.02
C TYR A 11 4.93 -13.24 3.95
N PHE A 12 5.00 -13.64 2.67
CA PHE A 12 5.51 -12.78 1.58
C PHE A 12 4.57 -12.71 0.40
N GLY A 13 4.30 -11.51 -0.07
CA GLY A 13 3.46 -11.25 -1.23
C GLY A 13 3.90 -10.05 -2.04
N THR A 14 3.35 -9.93 -3.22
CA THR A 14 3.52 -8.77 -4.11
C THR A 14 2.18 -8.21 -4.49
N ARG A 15 2.11 -6.88 -4.70
CA ARG A 15 0.88 -6.16 -5.08
C ARG A 15 1.22 -5.08 -6.10
N LEU A 16 0.40 -5.00 -7.14
CA LEU A 16 0.34 -3.82 -8.00
C LEU A 16 -0.83 -2.96 -7.53
N GLN A 17 -0.56 -1.72 -7.16
CA GLN A 17 -1.54 -0.80 -6.61
C GLN A 17 -1.61 0.48 -7.43
N PHE A 18 -2.83 0.96 -7.63
CA PHE A 18 -3.13 2.24 -8.26
C PHE A 18 -3.83 3.12 -7.23
N THR A 19 -3.25 4.26 -6.96
CA THR A 19 -3.77 5.23 -6.00
C THR A 19 -3.99 6.55 -6.71
N GLY A 20 -5.21 7.06 -6.63
CA GLY A 20 -5.56 8.40 -7.08
C GLY A 20 -6.04 9.22 -5.90
N PHE A 21 -5.63 10.46 -5.80
CA PHE A 21 -6.09 11.37 -4.77
C PHE A 21 -5.98 12.84 -5.21
N ASP A 22 -6.77 13.66 -4.53
CA ASP A 22 -6.79 15.09 -4.71
C ASP A 22 -5.94 15.73 -3.61
N ILE A 23 -5.00 16.58 -4.01
CA ILE A 23 -4.21 17.38 -3.07
C ILE A 23 -4.72 18.81 -3.09
N TYR A 24 -5.16 19.29 -1.94
CA TYR A 24 -5.48 20.69 -1.72
C TYR A 24 -4.22 21.39 -1.19
N GLY A 25 -3.61 22.25 -2.00
CA GLY A 25 -2.48 23.09 -1.60
C GLY A 25 -2.92 24.53 -1.32
N PHE A 26 -2.40 25.11 -0.26
CA PHE A 26 -2.49 26.55 -0.02
C PHE A 26 -1.11 27.14 -0.30
N PRO A 27 -0.87 27.83 -1.44
CA PRO A 27 0.39 28.52 -1.66
C PRO A 27 0.62 29.57 -0.55
N GLN A 28 1.84 29.64 -0.02
CA GLN A 28 2.19 30.64 0.99
C GLN A 28 1.88 32.03 0.45
N GLY A 29 0.91 32.72 1.10
CA GLY A 29 0.53 34.10 0.79
C GLY A 29 -0.69 34.26 -0.14
N SER A 30 -1.31 33.21 -0.62
CA SER A 30 -2.59 33.30 -1.36
C SER A 30 -3.70 32.55 -0.62
N LYS A 31 -4.91 33.14 -0.64
CA LYS A 31 -6.13 32.48 -0.14
C LYS A 31 -6.78 31.56 -1.20
N GLU A 32 -6.13 31.38 -2.32
CA GLU A 32 -6.66 30.59 -3.44
C GLU A 32 -6.36 29.12 -3.24
N ARG A 33 -7.38 28.29 -3.34
CA ARG A 33 -7.29 26.82 -3.31
C ARG A 33 -6.80 26.31 -4.67
N ASN A 34 -5.63 25.72 -4.71
CA ASN A 34 -5.21 24.96 -5.89
C ASN A 34 -5.63 23.51 -5.74
N HIS A 35 -6.28 22.99 -6.75
CA HIS A 35 -6.75 21.62 -6.85
C HIS A 35 -5.81 20.85 -7.79
N ASN A 36 -5.14 19.83 -7.28
CA ASN A 36 -4.22 19.00 -8.04
C ASN A 36 -4.67 17.55 -7.99
N TYR A 37 -4.93 16.96 -9.15
CA TYR A 37 -5.19 15.53 -9.27
C TYR A 37 -3.88 14.79 -9.43
N PHE A 38 -3.68 13.78 -8.61
CA PHE A 38 -2.50 12.95 -8.63
C PHE A 38 -2.86 11.47 -8.73
N GLY A 39 -2.13 10.74 -9.58
CA GLY A 39 -2.19 9.30 -9.69
C GLY A 39 -0.83 8.67 -9.42
N ASN A 40 -0.79 7.57 -8.71
CA ASN A 40 0.41 6.79 -8.46
C ASN A 40 0.14 5.30 -8.74
N ALA A 41 0.97 4.70 -9.58
CA ALA A 41 0.99 3.28 -9.84
C ALA A 41 2.27 2.69 -9.27
N HIS A 42 2.18 1.70 -8.39
CA HIS A 42 3.35 1.15 -7.73
C HIS A 42 3.27 -0.37 -7.53
N LEU A 43 4.42 -1.00 -7.57
CA LEU A 43 4.60 -2.41 -7.26
C LEU A 43 5.15 -2.51 -5.84
N ASP A 44 4.43 -3.22 -4.98
CA ASP A 44 4.73 -3.38 -3.56
C ASP A 44 5.20 -4.78 -3.25
N PHE A 45 6.14 -4.85 -2.33
CA PHE A 45 6.56 -6.05 -1.64
C PHE A 45 5.99 -6.02 -0.24
N MET A 46 5.13 -7.00 0.07
CA MET A 46 4.40 -7.08 1.33
C MET A 46 4.98 -8.18 2.21
N PHE A 47 5.11 -7.92 3.51
CA PHE A 47 5.64 -8.87 4.46
C PHE A 47 4.72 -9.00 5.68
N ASP A 48 4.10 -10.17 5.87
CA ASP A 48 3.20 -10.43 6.99
C ASP A 48 4.00 -10.82 8.24
N LEU A 49 4.26 -9.83 9.10
CA LEU A 49 4.98 -10.03 10.36
C LEU A 49 4.27 -11.02 11.28
N THR A 50 2.95 -11.01 11.26
CA THR A 50 2.13 -11.84 12.15
C THR A 50 2.27 -13.32 11.79
N ASN A 51 2.35 -13.66 10.52
CA ASN A 51 2.58 -15.02 10.05
C ASN A 51 4.05 -15.43 10.19
N TYR A 52 4.97 -14.49 10.02
CA TYR A 52 6.40 -14.77 10.13
C TYR A 52 6.83 -15.11 11.55
N PHE A 53 6.45 -14.26 12.53
CA PHE A 53 6.84 -14.47 13.94
C PHE A 53 5.91 -15.39 14.70
N GLY A 54 4.64 -15.45 14.30
CA GLY A 54 3.58 -16.13 15.06
C GLY A 54 3.16 -17.48 14.49
N VAL A 55 3.93 -18.11 13.63
CA VAL A 55 3.59 -19.31 12.86
C VAL A 55 2.27 -19.15 12.10
N TYR A 56 2.19 -19.61 10.88
CA TYR A 56 0.97 -19.50 10.06
C TYR A 56 -0.19 -20.26 10.72
N ARG A 57 -1.34 -19.57 10.81
CA ARG A 57 -2.62 -20.16 11.27
C ARG A 57 -3.72 -19.74 10.30
N PRO A 58 -4.44 -20.68 9.65
CA PRO A 58 -5.46 -20.35 8.65
C PRO A 58 -6.63 -19.52 9.20
N ASN A 59 -6.91 -19.63 10.51
CA ASN A 59 -8.02 -18.91 11.17
C ASN A 59 -7.59 -17.60 11.87
N ARG A 60 -6.38 -17.11 11.60
CA ARG A 60 -5.94 -15.85 12.21
C ARG A 60 -6.77 -14.69 11.69
N VAL A 61 -7.28 -13.88 12.59
CA VAL A 61 -8.16 -12.74 12.27
C VAL A 61 -7.37 -11.48 11.95
N PHE A 62 -6.24 -11.26 12.63
CA PHE A 62 -5.48 -10.01 12.55
C PHE A 62 -4.08 -10.21 11.98
N HIS A 63 -3.69 -9.33 11.05
CA HIS A 63 -2.36 -9.33 10.43
C HIS A 63 -1.78 -7.93 10.38
N ILE A 64 -0.49 -7.82 10.62
CA ILE A 64 0.32 -6.60 10.48
C ILE A 64 1.26 -6.82 9.30
N ILE A 65 1.08 -6.01 8.26
CA ILE A 65 1.75 -6.19 6.97
C ILE A 65 2.43 -4.87 6.58
N PRO A 66 3.69 -4.62 7.00
CA PRO A 66 4.51 -3.60 6.38
C PRO A 66 4.75 -3.95 4.91
N TRP A 67 4.90 -2.91 4.10
CA TRP A 67 5.22 -3.05 2.71
C TRP A 67 6.08 -1.89 2.22
N ALA A 68 6.85 -2.15 1.17
CA ALA A 68 7.63 -1.15 0.46
C ALA A 68 7.49 -1.41 -1.04
N GLY A 69 7.49 -0.34 -1.82
CA GLY A 69 7.30 -0.43 -3.25
C GLY A 69 7.97 0.67 -4.03
N ILE A 70 8.08 0.45 -5.31
CA ILE A 70 8.54 1.42 -6.30
C ILE A 70 7.45 1.66 -7.33
N GLY A 71 7.35 2.87 -7.83
CA GLY A 71 6.28 3.22 -8.75
C GLY A 71 6.53 4.47 -9.56
N PHE A 72 5.48 4.89 -10.22
CA PHE A 72 5.44 6.11 -11.02
C PHE A 72 4.24 6.93 -10.59
N GLY A 73 4.51 8.18 -10.27
CA GLY A 73 3.49 9.18 -10.02
C GLY A 73 3.27 10.04 -11.25
N TYR A 74 2.02 10.37 -11.51
CA TYR A 74 1.59 11.24 -12.58
C TYR A 74 0.70 12.35 -12.04
N LYS A 75 1.08 13.58 -12.34
CA LYS A 75 0.30 14.76 -11.97
C LYS A 75 -0.60 15.13 -13.15
N PHE A 76 -1.91 14.98 -12.94
CA PHE A 76 -2.92 15.51 -13.84
C PHE A 76 -3.08 17.01 -13.59
N HIS A 77 -3.71 17.73 -14.45
CA HIS A 77 -3.98 19.16 -14.42
C HIS A 77 -4.10 19.80 -13.02
N SER A 78 -3.54 21.03 -12.91
CA SER A 78 -3.84 21.97 -11.81
C SER A 78 -4.87 22.97 -12.30
N GLU A 79 -5.97 23.15 -11.58
CA GLU A 79 -6.95 24.20 -11.83
C GLU A 79 -6.91 25.23 -10.70
N ASN A 80 -6.96 26.52 -11.07
CA ASN A 80 -7.18 27.60 -10.11
C ASN A 80 -8.66 27.64 -9.69
N ALA A 81 -8.95 28.36 -8.60
CA ALA A 81 -10.32 28.62 -8.14
C ALA A 81 -11.28 29.16 -9.23
N ASN A 82 -10.74 29.72 -10.32
CA ASN A 82 -11.47 30.26 -11.46
C ASN A 82 -11.61 29.28 -12.66
N GLY A 83 -11.18 28.00 -12.48
CA GLY A 83 -11.24 27.01 -13.56
C GLY A 83 -10.20 27.19 -14.68
N GLU A 84 -9.24 28.09 -14.51
CA GLU A 84 -8.15 28.26 -15.47
C GLU A 84 -7.05 27.23 -15.20
N LYS A 85 -6.59 26.58 -16.27
CA LYS A 85 -5.48 25.63 -16.22
C LYS A 85 -4.19 26.36 -15.86
N VAL A 86 -3.73 26.18 -14.62
CA VAL A 86 -2.48 26.75 -14.12
C VAL A 86 -1.45 25.65 -13.97
N GLY A 87 -0.40 25.75 -14.73
CA GLY A 87 0.78 24.94 -14.49
C GLY A 87 1.30 24.20 -15.69
N SER A 88 2.58 24.15 -15.70
CA SER A 88 3.48 23.46 -16.57
C SER A 88 3.13 21.99 -16.69
N LYS A 89 3.17 21.49 -17.93
CA LYS A 89 3.35 20.09 -18.37
C LYS A 89 3.06 19.00 -17.35
N ASP A 90 2.22 18.05 -17.77
CA ASP A 90 2.13 16.71 -17.21
C ASP A 90 3.51 16.20 -16.82
N ASP A 91 3.74 15.98 -15.54
CA ASP A 91 5.05 15.56 -15.03
C ASP A 91 4.93 14.16 -14.45
N MET A 92 5.71 13.24 -15.02
CA MET A 92 5.83 11.86 -14.55
C MET A 92 7.11 11.73 -13.77
N THR A 93 7.03 11.14 -12.58
CA THR A 93 8.19 10.92 -11.73
C THR A 93 8.20 9.53 -11.11
N GLY A 94 9.42 9.00 -10.90
CA GLY A 94 9.59 7.79 -10.10
C GLY A 94 9.27 8.06 -8.63
N THR A 95 8.56 7.13 -7.99
CA THR A 95 8.19 7.19 -6.58
C THR A 95 8.71 5.98 -5.82
N VAL A 96 9.09 6.20 -4.57
CA VAL A 96 9.32 5.14 -3.59
C VAL A 96 8.20 5.23 -2.57
N ASN A 97 7.55 4.11 -2.33
CA ASN A 97 6.36 4.01 -1.50
C ASN A 97 6.64 3.09 -0.32
N VAL A 98 6.16 3.44 0.85
CA VAL A 98 6.22 2.60 2.05
C VAL A 98 4.91 2.71 2.80
N GLY A 99 4.53 1.65 3.49
CA GLY A 99 3.31 1.67 4.27
C GLY A 99 3.18 0.51 5.24
N LEU A 100 2.12 0.61 6.01
CA LEU A 100 1.70 -0.40 6.96
C LEU A 100 0.22 -0.70 6.74
N MET A 101 -0.09 -1.96 6.49
CA MET A 101 -1.46 -2.44 6.36
C MET A 101 -1.81 -3.29 7.60
N LEU A 102 -2.92 -2.94 8.23
CA LEU A 102 -3.59 -3.74 9.24
C LEU A 102 -4.74 -4.46 8.56
N LYS A 103 -4.68 -5.78 8.51
CA LYS A 103 -5.68 -6.61 7.85
C LYS A 103 -6.47 -7.39 8.88
N PHE A 104 -7.81 -7.34 8.76
CA PHE A 104 -8.77 -8.04 9.60
C PHE A 104 -9.57 -9.01 8.73
N ARG A 105 -9.44 -10.30 8.96
CA ARG A 105 -10.19 -11.32 8.26
C ARG A 105 -11.64 -11.30 8.71
N LEU A 106 -12.56 -10.98 7.83
CA LEU A 106 -14.00 -11.03 8.06
C LEU A 106 -14.59 -12.38 7.67
N SER A 107 -14.05 -12.98 6.60
CA SER A 107 -14.44 -14.30 6.12
C SER A 107 -13.27 -14.97 5.38
N ARG A 108 -13.49 -16.18 4.83
CA ARG A 108 -12.48 -16.84 3.98
C ARG A 108 -12.19 -16.07 2.68
N VAL A 109 -13.13 -15.24 2.23
CA VAL A 109 -13.07 -14.55 0.94
C VAL A 109 -12.86 -13.05 1.11
N VAL A 110 -13.22 -12.46 2.26
CA VAL A 110 -13.23 -11.03 2.47
C VAL A 110 -12.40 -10.64 3.68
N ASP A 111 -11.47 -9.73 3.46
CA ASP A 111 -10.69 -9.07 4.51
C ASP A 111 -10.99 -7.56 4.52
N PHE A 112 -11.05 -6.96 5.70
CA PHE A 112 -11.07 -5.52 5.89
C PHE A 112 -9.65 -5.03 6.16
N ASN A 113 -9.24 -3.96 5.48
CA ASN A 113 -7.90 -3.41 5.61
C ASN A 113 -7.95 -1.94 6.00
N ILE A 114 -7.05 -1.55 6.90
CA ILE A 114 -6.69 -0.16 7.18
C ILE A 114 -5.22 -0.02 6.79
N GLU A 115 -4.90 0.94 5.95
CA GLU A 115 -3.56 1.12 5.42
C GLU A 115 -3.10 2.56 5.57
N GLY A 116 -1.94 2.75 6.20
CA GLY A 116 -1.20 4.00 6.22
C GLY A 116 -0.05 3.91 5.23
N GLN A 117 0.09 4.90 4.34
CA GLN A 117 1.15 4.94 3.35
C GLN A 117 1.80 6.31 3.26
N ALA A 118 3.10 6.30 2.95
CA ALA A 118 3.87 7.48 2.62
C ALA A 118 4.63 7.23 1.33
N PHE A 119 4.80 8.25 0.52
CA PHE A 119 5.60 8.13 -0.68
C PHE A 119 6.56 9.30 -0.83
N ALA A 120 7.70 9.04 -1.45
CA ALA A 120 8.71 10.01 -1.77
C ALA A 120 8.88 10.07 -3.29
N GLY A 121 8.92 11.27 -3.84
CA GLY A 121 9.16 11.49 -5.26
C GLY A 121 9.75 12.88 -5.50
N LYS A 122 10.41 13.07 -6.63
CA LYS A 122 10.92 14.40 -7.04
C LYS A 122 9.80 15.25 -7.66
N MET A 123 8.66 15.35 -6.99
CA MET A 123 7.54 16.18 -7.45
C MET A 123 7.42 17.43 -6.59
N ASN A 124 7.23 18.58 -7.24
CA ASN A 124 6.81 19.81 -6.56
C ASN A 124 5.31 19.75 -6.30
N PHE A 125 4.89 19.00 -5.27
CA PHE A 125 3.48 18.86 -4.93
C PHE A 125 2.88 20.12 -4.33
N ILE A 126 3.64 20.85 -3.54
CA ILE A 126 3.17 21.96 -2.69
C ILE A 126 3.76 23.31 -3.15
N GLY A 127 4.42 23.37 -4.31
CA GLY A 127 5.03 24.62 -4.79
C GLY A 127 6.25 25.07 -3.96
N THR A 128 6.84 24.18 -3.18
CA THR A 128 8.08 24.42 -2.48
C THR A 128 9.26 24.46 -3.44
N LYS A 129 10.19 25.39 -3.19
CA LYS A 129 11.35 25.64 -4.06
C LYS A 129 12.06 24.35 -4.48
N ARG A 130 12.37 24.29 -5.77
CA ARG A 130 13.16 23.26 -6.46
C ARG A 130 14.17 22.54 -5.55
N GLY A 131 14.03 21.24 -5.37
CA GLY A 131 15.07 20.38 -4.81
C GLY A 131 14.78 19.67 -3.47
N LYS A 132 13.60 19.83 -2.88
CA LYS A 132 13.21 19.06 -1.69
C LYS A 132 12.24 17.96 -2.11
N ALA A 133 12.48 16.73 -1.60
CA ALA A 133 11.53 15.63 -1.74
C ALA A 133 10.32 15.90 -0.85
N ASP A 134 9.13 15.83 -1.41
CA ASP A 134 7.88 15.89 -0.65
C ASP A 134 7.54 14.47 -0.15
N PHE A 135 7.05 14.37 1.08
CA PHE A 135 6.64 13.12 1.73
C PHE A 135 5.15 13.18 2.11
N PRO A 136 4.25 13.07 1.13
CA PRO A 136 2.85 12.99 1.47
C PRO A 136 2.53 11.67 2.18
N VAL A 137 1.67 11.77 3.19
CA VAL A 137 1.18 10.63 3.97
C VAL A 137 -0.33 10.53 3.78
N MET A 138 -0.81 9.31 3.58
CA MET A 138 -2.22 9.02 3.37
C MET A 138 -2.64 7.81 4.18
N ALA A 139 -3.89 7.83 4.65
CA ALA A 139 -4.54 6.69 5.27
C ALA A 139 -5.76 6.27 4.43
N THR A 140 -5.92 4.98 4.23
CA THR A 140 -7.04 4.40 3.49
C THR A 140 -7.66 3.25 4.26
N ALA A 141 -8.94 3.00 4.03
CA ALA A 141 -9.64 1.81 4.50
C ALA A 141 -10.35 1.16 3.32
N GLY A 142 -10.38 -0.16 3.28
CA GLY A 142 -10.93 -0.88 2.15
C GLY A 142 -11.22 -2.35 2.43
N LEU A 143 -11.71 -3.02 1.40
CA LEU A 143 -11.96 -4.45 1.40
C LEU A 143 -11.04 -5.14 0.40
N THR A 144 -10.52 -6.30 0.79
CA THR A 144 -9.80 -7.20 -0.11
C THR A 144 -10.63 -8.46 -0.33
N PHE A 145 -10.77 -8.84 -1.58
CA PHE A 145 -11.43 -10.08 -1.97
C PHE A 145 -10.36 -11.11 -2.33
N ASN A 146 -10.29 -12.20 -1.59
CA ASN A 146 -9.36 -13.29 -1.81
C ASN A 146 -9.93 -14.23 -2.87
N LEU A 147 -9.25 -14.34 -4.00
CA LEU A 147 -9.65 -15.19 -5.12
C LEU A 147 -8.72 -16.40 -5.22
N GLY A 148 -9.29 -17.59 -5.38
CA GLY A 148 -8.52 -18.83 -5.52
C GLY A 148 -8.18 -19.51 -4.20
N LYS A 149 -6.97 -20.09 -4.11
CA LYS A 149 -6.52 -20.80 -2.90
C LYS A 149 -6.19 -19.79 -1.79
N THR A 150 -7.00 -19.79 -0.74
CA THR A 150 -6.93 -18.80 0.35
C THR A 150 -6.20 -19.32 1.59
N GLU A 151 -5.83 -20.58 1.60
CA GLU A 151 -5.21 -21.24 2.76
C GLU A 151 -3.94 -21.96 2.34
N TRP A 152 -2.92 -21.85 3.18
CA TRP A 152 -1.68 -22.60 3.09
C TRP A 152 -1.78 -23.86 3.94
N THR A 153 -1.01 -24.89 3.60
CA THR A 153 -0.92 -26.08 4.45
C THR A 153 -0.26 -25.68 5.77
N GLU A 154 -0.92 -25.98 6.87
CA GLU A 154 -0.35 -25.75 8.19
C GLU A 154 0.87 -26.67 8.37
N ILE A 155 2.00 -26.06 8.73
CA ILE A 155 3.19 -26.86 9.09
C ILE A 155 2.93 -27.37 10.50
N VAL A 156 2.47 -28.60 10.61
CA VAL A 156 2.42 -29.31 11.88
C VAL A 156 3.86 -29.62 12.27
N PRO A 157 4.38 -29.10 13.40
CA PRO A 157 5.69 -29.50 13.86
C PRO A 157 5.73 -31.01 14.00
N MET A 158 6.75 -31.66 13.44
CA MET A 158 6.92 -33.10 13.54
C MET A 158 7.07 -33.44 15.04
N ASP A 159 6.13 -34.22 15.55
CA ASP A 159 6.20 -34.70 16.93
C ASP A 159 7.27 -35.79 17.01
N TYR A 160 8.46 -35.40 17.43
CA TYR A 160 9.59 -36.32 17.58
C TYR A 160 9.30 -37.47 18.55
N ALA A 161 8.36 -37.29 19.47
CA ALA A 161 7.94 -38.37 20.40
C ALA A 161 7.21 -39.47 19.62
N LEU A 162 6.33 -39.09 18.69
CA LEU A 162 5.60 -40.01 17.81
C LEU A 162 6.53 -40.77 16.86
N VAL A 163 7.57 -40.09 16.36
CA VAL A 163 8.56 -40.70 15.44
C VAL A 163 9.42 -41.73 16.22
N ASN A 164 9.78 -41.47 17.48
CA ASN A 164 10.51 -42.40 18.31
C ASN A 164 9.67 -43.63 18.68
N ASP A 165 8.37 -43.45 18.93
CA ASP A 165 7.46 -44.58 19.23
C ASP A 165 7.25 -45.50 18.01
N LEU A 166 7.36 -45.00 16.80
CA LEU A 166 7.25 -45.79 15.57
C LEU A 166 8.54 -46.53 15.19
N ASN A 167 9.69 -46.12 15.77
CA ASN A 167 10.98 -46.73 15.51
C ASN A 167 11.42 -47.77 16.56
N ASN A 168 10.64 -48.00 17.61
CA ASN A 168 10.81 -49.04 18.63
C ASN A 168 9.82 -50.16 18.43
#